data_8fcd8923644fe8443c3ec282ccaaffd3
#
_entry.id   8fcd8923644fe8443c3ec282ccaaffd3
#
_cell.length_a   1.000
_cell.length_b   1.000
_cell.length_c   1.000
_cell.angle_alpha   90.00
_cell.angle_beta   90.00
_cell.angle_gamma   90.00
#
_symmetry.space_group_name_H-M   'P 1'
#
loop_
_entity.id
_entity.type
_entity.pdbx_description
1 polymer ?
#
loop_
_entity_poly.entity_id
_entity_poly.type
_entity_poly.pdbx_seq_one_letter_code
_entity_poly.pdbx_strand_id
1 'polypeptide(L)'
;MVGVAVAVIAISTSAILVRWSEAPSVVKAFYRVLFATSMVAPFALRDIDGIKTISVRDLGFAVVSGLALAAYFGSFFESLEWTSVAASVTLISTQPIFVGIGAAFLLNERLTSRMFVGMIVALVGAFTMSVGPLMVDPLLGGGNIVEVLAAAFAGSSAQLYGNAIAFGGALAGAIYTLTGRSLRQRLSLFVYTFIIYTVSTVALGGLAIGTGAQLLGYAPTEWVLFFAMALILDLFGQTVYNWALKYVKASVMSVSLLADPVAATILALVLLGEVPEVVMILGGVVVLVGIYLTNRARVT
;
A
#
# COMPACT_ATOMS: atom_id res chain seq x y z
N MET A 1 -14.29 -8.64 8.42
CA MET A 1 -14.37 -8.42 6.96
C MET A 1 -14.80 -6.99 6.60
N VAL A 2 -15.86 -6.43 7.21
CA VAL A 2 -16.29 -5.04 6.92
C VAL A 2 -15.16 -4.02 7.09
N GLY A 3 -14.40 -4.07 8.20
CA GLY A 3 -13.26 -3.16 8.40
C GLY A 3 -12.18 -3.27 7.33
N VAL A 4 -11.92 -4.49 6.80
CA VAL A 4 -10.95 -4.67 5.70
C VAL A 4 -11.46 -4.00 4.42
N ALA A 5 -12.76 -4.16 4.11
CA ALA A 5 -13.37 -3.50 2.95
C ALA A 5 -13.32 -1.98 3.07
N VAL A 6 -13.63 -1.42 4.26
CA VAL A 6 -13.51 0.02 4.52
C VAL A 6 -12.08 0.50 4.30
N ALA A 7 -11.08 -0.22 4.83
CA ALA A 7 -9.68 0.13 4.63
C ALA A 7 -9.28 0.12 3.16
N VAL A 8 -9.66 -0.91 2.41
CA VAL A 8 -9.38 -1.02 0.97
C VAL A 8 -10.01 0.14 0.21
N ILE A 9 -11.32 0.41 0.38
CA ILE A 9 -12.02 1.50 -0.30
C ILE A 9 -11.37 2.85 0.03
N ALA A 10 -11.07 3.10 1.31
CA ALA A 10 -10.41 4.34 1.71
C ALA A 10 -9.01 4.49 1.05
N ILE A 11 -8.19 3.44 1.04
CA ILE A 11 -6.88 3.45 0.41
C ILE A 11 -7.01 3.70 -1.10
N SER A 12 -8.01 3.09 -1.75
CA SER A 12 -8.23 3.20 -3.20
C SER A 12 -8.60 4.60 -3.67
N THR A 13 -9.07 5.49 -2.77
CA THR A 13 -9.24 6.92 -3.13
C THR A 13 -7.91 7.64 -3.35
N SER A 14 -6.78 7.00 -2.99
CA SER A 14 -5.44 7.58 -3.12
C SER A 14 -5.14 8.04 -4.54
N ALA A 15 -5.44 7.22 -5.56
CA ALA A 15 -5.18 7.55 -6.95
C ALA A 15 -5.85 8.87 -7.38
N ILE A 16 -7.06 9.15 -6.87
CA ILE A 16 -7.82 10.37 -7.19
C ILE A 16 -7.23 11.57 -6.44
N LEU A 17 -7.03 11.46 -5.14
CA LEU A 17 -6.53 12.56 -4.32
C LEU A 17 -5.10 12.97 -4.71
N VAL A 18 -4.25 11.99 -5.05
CA VAL A 18 -2.88 12.24 -5.52
C VAL A 18 -2.87 12.93 -6.89
N ARG A 19 -3.78 12.57 -7.80
CA ARG A 19 -3.92 13.24 -9.11
C ARG A 19 -4.35 14.70 -9.01
N TRP A 20 -5.16 15.06 -8.01
CA TRP A 20 -5.62 16.43 -7.81
C TRP A 20 -4.56 17.34 -7.18
N SER A 21 -3.53 16.79 -6.58
CA SER A 21 -2.43 17.56 -5.95
C SER A 21 -1.26 17.70 -6.93
N GLU A 22 -0.75 18.91 -7.06
CA GLU A 22 0.44 19.25 -7.87
C GLU A 22 1.73 19.24 -7.04
N ALA A 23 1.65 19.05 -5.73
CA ALA A 23 2.82 19.02 -4.87
C ALA A 23 3.72 17.81 -5.19
N PRO A 24 5.05 17.90 -4.94
CA PRO A 24 5.96 16.76 -5.07
C PRO A 24 5.53 15.55 -4.24
N SER A 25 5.76 14.34 -4.75
CA SER A 25 5.32 13.09 -4.14
C SER A 25 5.77 12.91 -2.69
N VAL A 26 7.02 13.27 -2.39
CA VAL A 26 7.57 13.20 -1.02
C VAL A 26 6.86 14.17 -0.06
N VAL A 27 6.43 15.34 -0.56
CA VAL A 27 5.71 16.35 0.24
C VAL A 27 4.30 15.88 0.55
N LYS A 28 3.60 15.30 -0.44
CA LYS A 28 2.29 14.66 -0.24
C LYS A 28 2.38 13.56 0.83
N ALA A 29 3.37 12.68 0.71
CA ALA A 29 3.60 11.61 1.67
C ALA A 29 3.91 12.14 3.07
N PHE A 30 4.73 13.19 3.19
CA PHE A 30 5.07 13.82 4.46
C PHE A 30 3.84 14.44 5.14
N TYR A 31 3.12 15.34 4.47
CA TYR A 31 2.01 16.07 5.10
C TYR A 31 0.83 15.17 5.44
N ARG A 32 0.50 14.19 4.59
CA ARG A 32 -0.57 13.26 4.92
C ARG A 32 -0.28 12.48 6.22
N VAL A 33 0.96 12.01 6.41
CA VAL A 33 1.33 11.27 7.62
C VAL A 33 1.47 12.21 8.82
N LEU A 34 1.99 13.44 8.63
CA LEU A 34 2.06 14.45 9.67
C LEU A 34 0.66 14.80 10.23
N PHE A 35 -0.31 15.07 9.36
CA PHE A 35 -1.68 15.34 9.80
C PHE A 35 -2.33 14.12 10.44
N ALA A 36 -2.12 12.93 9.88
CA ALA A 36 -2.59 11.69 10.49
C ALA A 36 -1.98 11.46 11.89
N THR A 37 -0.69 11.74 12.06
CA THR A 37 -0.02 11.71 13.38
C THR A 37 -0.71 12.63 14.37
N SER A 38 -0.97 13.88 13.93
CA SER A 38 -1.64 14.89 14.75
C SER A 38 -3.06 14.49 15.15
N MET A 39 -3.80 13.83 14.23
CA MET A 39 -5.16 13.33 14.51
C MET A 39 -5.18 12.15 15.48
N VAL A 40 -4.17 11.26 15.40
CA VAL A 40 -4.08 10.06 16.26
C VAL A 40 -3.50 10.40 17.64
N ALA A 41 -2.65 11.44 17.74
CA ALA A 41 -1.98 11.82 18.99
C ALA A 41 -2.90 11.97 20.20
N PRO A 42 -4.06 12.67 20.15
CA PRO A 42 -4.94 12.80 21.32
C PRO A 42 -5.45 11.47 21.86
N PHE A 43 -5.68 10.49 20.98
CA PHE A 43 -6.14 9.15 21.36
C PHE A 43 -5.01 8.31 21.97
N ALA A 44 -3.80 8.43 21.41
CA ALA A 44 -2.62 7.74 21.96
C ALA A 44 -2.23 8.30 23.32
N LEU A 45 -2.30 9.63 23.52
CA LEU A 45 -1.98 10.28 24.78
C LEU A 45 -2.98 9.98 25.90
N ARG A 46 -4.20 9.54 25.57
CA ARG A 46 -5.14 9.02 26.57
C ARG A 46 -4.71 7.66 27.14
N ASP A 47 -3.90 6.91 26.44
CA ASP A 47 -3.32 5.63 26.85
C ASP A 47 -1.84 5.81 27.22
N ILE A 48 -1.56 6.79 28.07
CA ILE A 48 -0.19 7.16 28.47
C ILE A 48 0.52 6.04 29.22
N ASP A 49 -0.24 5.22 29.96
CA ASP A 49 0.30 4.06 30.67
C ASP A 49 0.70 2.97 29.67
N GLY A 50 -0.07 2.79 28.61
CA GLY A 50 0.31 1.92 27.48
C GLY A 50 1.60 2.39 26.81
N ILE A 51 1.82 3.70 26.68
CA ILE A 51 3.07 4.26 26.14
C ILE A 51 4.25 4.00 27.09
N LYS A 52 4.09 4.25 28.39
CA LYS A 52 5.14 4.10 29.39
C LYS A 52 5.56 2.64 29.64
N THR A 53 4.66 1.70 29.39
CA THR A 53 4.90 0.26 29.61
C THR A 53 5.45 -0.46 28.38
N ILE A 54 5.68 0.25 27.27
CA ILE A 54 6.26 -0.34 26.06
C ILE A 54 7.67 -0.85 26.36
N SER A 55 7.92 -2.12 26.06
CA SER A 55 9.26 -2.67 26.12
C SER A 55 10.18 -2.03 25.09
N VAL A 56 11.48 -1.90 25.42
CA VAL A 56 12.50 -1.39 24.46
C VAL A 56 12.50 -2.20 23.17
N ARG A 57 12.25 -3.51 23.27
CA ARG A 57 12.14 -4.41 22.11
C ARG A 57 10.94 -4.04 21.23
N ASP A 58 9.76 -3.83 21.81
CA ASP A 58 8.55 -3.49 21.06
C ASP A 58 8.65 -2.09 20.45
N LEU A 59 9.28 -1.14 21.14
CA LEU A 59 9.58 0.18 20.60
C LEU A 59 10.52 0.06 19.39
N GLY A 60 11.57 -0.77 19.48
CA GLY A 60 12.47 -1.02 18.35
C GLY A 60 11.73 -1.59 17.14
N PHE A 61 10.85 -2.57 17.33
CA PHE A 61 10.01 -3.11 16.26
C PHE A 61 9.02 -2.06 15.72
N ALA A 62 8.47 -1.17 16.56
CA ALA A 62 7.59 -0.10 16.11
C ALA A 62 8.34 0.95 15.27
N VAL A 63 9.59 1.27 15.63
CA VAL A 63 10.48 2.12 14.82
C VAL A 63 10.75 1.48 13.47
N VAL A 64 11.11 0.19 13.44
CA VAL A 64 11.30 -0.56 12.18
C VAL A 64 10.01 -0.54 11.34
N SER A 65 8.85 -0.73 11.96
CA SER A 65 7.54 -0.66 11.29
C SER A 65 7.27 0.72 10.69
N GLY A 66 7.58 1.80 11.42
CA GLY A 66 7.42 3.18 10.96
C GLY A 66 8.36 3.55 9.82
N LEU A 67 9.63 3.13 9.89
CA LEU A 67 10.61 3.30 8.81
C LEU A 67 10.18 2.49 7.57
N ALA A 68 9.69 1.28 7.77
CA ALA A 68 9.16 0.45 6.68
C ALA A 68 7.94 1.09 6.02
N LEU A 69 7.04 1.71 6.79
CA LEU A 69 5.90 2.46 6.25
C LEU A 69 6.35 3.68 5.44
N ALA A 70 7.33 4.43 5.94
CA ALA A 70 7.91 5.57 5.22
C ALA A 70 8.58 5.12 3.91
N ALA A 71 9.36 4.04 3.97
CA ALA A 71 10.00 3.45 2.80
C ALA A 71 8.97 2.94 1.78
N TYR A 72 7.90 2.28 2.24
CA TYR A 72 6.81 1.83 1.38
C TYR A 72 6.17 2.97 0.60
N PHE A 73 5.77 4.06 1.29
CA PHE A 73 5.18 5.23 0.63
C PHE A 73 6.19 5.98 -0.24
N GLY A 74 7.39 6.22 0.29
CA GLY A 74 8.44 6.91 -0.45
C GLY A 74 8.83 6.15 -1.72
N SER A 75 9.02 4.84 -1.62
CA SER A 75 9.36 3.99 -2.77
C SER A 75 8.24 3.96 -3.82
N PHE A 76 6.98 3.88 -3.40
CA PHE A 76 5.87 3.90 -4.34
C PHE A 76 5.83 5.20 -5.12
N PHE A 77 5.85 6.33 -4.44
CA PHE A 77 5.78 7.62 -5.11
C PHE A 77 7.03 7.91 -5.95
N GLU A 78 8.22 7.60 -5.43
CA GLU A 78 9.47 7.77 -6.18
C GLU A 78 9.50 6.91 -7.44
N SER A 79 9.05 5.66 -7.37
CA SER A 79 9.03 4.78 -8.53
C SER A 79 8.19 5.32 -9.69
N LEU A 80 7.10 6.06 -9.39
CA LEU A 80 6.24 6.66 -10.41
C LEU A 80 6.93 7.74 -11.25
N GLU A 81 8.02 8.33 -10.75
CA GLU A 81 8.82 9.32 -11.49
C GLU A 81 9.75 8.63 -12.52
N TRP A 82 10.11 7.37 -12.30
CA TRP A 82 11.13 6.67 -13.06
C TRP A 82 10.60 5.52 -13.92
N THR A 83 9.44 4.97 -13.60
CA THR A 83 8.84 3.86 -14.35
C THR A 83 7.35 4.10 -14.59
N SER A 84 6.73 3.25 -15.43
CA SER A 84 5.30 3.35 -15.69
C SER A 84 4.47 3.05 -14.43
N VAL A 85 3.31 3.69 -14.31
CA VAL A 85 2.34 3.42 -13.23
C VAL A 85 2.01 1.93 -13.19
N ALA A 86 1.82 1.29 -14.35
CA ALA A 86 1.52 -0.12 -14.46
C ALA A 86 2.63 -1.00 -13.87
N ALA A 87 3.90 -0.71 -14.20
CA ALA A 87 5.05 -1.44 -13.67
C ALA A 87 5.19 -1.23 -12.16
N SER A 88 5.10 0.02 -11.68
CA SER A 88 5.18 0.36 -10.26
C SER A 88 4.11 -0.36 -9.44
N VAL A 89 2.83 -0.24 -9.83
CA VAL A 89 1.70 -0.89 -9.14
C VAL A 89 1.85 -2.42 -9.14
N THR A 90 2.25 -3.00 -10.28
CA THR A 90 2.46 -4.46 -10.39
C THR A 90 3.54 -4.93 -9.43
N LEU A 91 4.69 -4.25 -9.40
CA LEU A 91 5.81 -4.63 -8.54
C LEU A 91 5.48 -4.48 -7.05
N ILE A 92 4.82 -3.40 -6.67
CA ILE A 92 4.35 -3.21 -5.29
C ILE A 92 3.29 -4.27 -4.92
N SER A 93 2.44 -4.67 -5.85
CA SER A 93 1.45 -5.72 -5.66
C SER A 93 2.07 -7.11 -5.41
N THR A 94 3.38 -7.29 -5.55
CA THR A 94 4.08 -8.51 -5.13
C THR A 94 4.24 -8.64 -3.61
N GLN A 95 3.96 -7.58 -2.84
CA GLN A 95 4.02 -7.58 -1.36
C GLN A 95 3.40 -8.81 -0.69
N PRO A 96 2.24 -9.36 -1.11
CA PRO A 96 1.64 -10.55 -0.49
C PRO A 96 2.53 -11.79 -0.51
N ILE A 97 3.43 -11.94 -1.48
CA ILE A 97 4.38 -13.05 -1.54
C ILE A 97 5.32 -12.97 -0.33
N PHE A 98 5.91 -11.79 -0.11
CA PHE A 98 6.84 -11.55 1.01
C PHE A 98 6.14 -11.65 2.36
N VAL A 99 4.90 -11.11 2.45
CA VAL A 99 4.08 -11.24 3.67
C VAL A 99 3.75 -12.71 3.93
N GLY A 100 3.35 -13.48 2.92
CA GLY A 100 3.05 -14.90 3.06
C GLY A 100 4.26 -15.68 3.60
N ILE A 101 5.41 -15.53 2.95
CA ILE A 101 6.66 -16.17 3.38
C ILE A 101 7.03 -15.72 4.80
N GLY A 102 7.07 -14.41 5.05
CA GLY A 102 7.43 -13.86 6.36
C GLY A 102 6.44 -14.27 7.47
N ALA A 103 5.14 -14.35 7.18
CA ALA A 103 4.14 -14.79 8.14
C ALA A 103 4.32 -16.26 8.55
N ALA A 104 4.72 -17.12 7.61
CA ALA A 104 5.01 -18.51 7.92
C ALA A 104 6.21 -18.64 8.87
N PHE A 105 7.29 -17.91 8.62
CA PHE A 105 8.52 -18.02 9.40
C PHE A 105 8.52 -17.19 10.70
N LEU A 106 7.95 -15.97 10.67
CA LEU A 106 8.05 -15.02 11.78
C LEU A 106 6.82 -15.03 12.70
N LEU A 107 5.65 -15.36 12.16
CA LEU A 107 4.37 -15.31 12.89
C LEU A 107 3.77 -16.69 13.14
N ASN A 108 4.44 -17.77 12.70
CA ASN A 108 3.92 -19.14 12.73
C ASN A 108 2.52 -19.28 12.09
N GLU A 109 2.19 -18.43 11.11
CA GLU A 109 0.95 -18.53 10.36
C GLU A 109 1.07 -19.69 9.35
N ARG A 110 0.13 -20.65 9.42
CA ARG A 110 0.11 -21.75 8.44
C ARG A 110 -0.41 -21.23 7.09
N LEU A 111 0.43 -21.32 6.07
CA LEU A 111 0.05 -21.11 4.68
C LEU A 111 -0.54 -22.40 4.14
N THR A 112 -1.84 -22.41 3.85
CA THR A 112 -2.47 -23.54 3.16
C THR A 112 -2.24 -23.43 1.65
N SER A 113 -2.25 -24.56 0.95
CA SER A 113 -2.14 -24.56 -0.53
C SER A 113 -3.23 -23.68 -1.18
N ARG A 114 -4.43 -23.60 -0.60
CA ARG A 114 -5.50 -22.73 -1.08
C ARG A 114 -5.16 -21.25 -0.92
N MET A 115 -4.53 -20.86 0.20
CA MET A 115 -4.07 -19.45 0.38
C MET A 115 -3.02 -19.11 -0.65
N PHE A 116 -2.06 -20.01 -0.89
CA PHE A 116 -1.01 -19.80 -1.89
C PHE A 116 -1.60 -19.67 -3.30
N VAL A 117 -2.46 -20.58 -3.70
CA VAL A 117 -3.16 -20.52 -5.00
C VAL A 117 -3.98 -19.22 -5.12
N GLY A 118 -4.76 -18.88 -4.09
CA GLY A 118 -5.54 -17.64 -4.08
C GLY A 118 -4.67 -16.38 -4.21
N MET A 119 -3.51 -16.37 -3.57
CA MET A 119 -2.52 -15.29 -3.68
C MET A 119 -1.99 -15.15 -5.12
N ILE A 120 -1.58 -16.27 -5.74
CA ILE A 120 -1.10 -16.27 -7.13
C ILE A 120 -2.21 -15.82 -8.10
N VAL A 121 -3.43 -16.33 -7.93
CA VAL A 121 -4.58 -15.92 -8.76
C VAL A 121 -4.85 -14.42 -8.63
N ALA A 122 -4.84 -13.88 -7.40
CA ALA A 122 -5.05 -12.45 -7.18
C ALA A 122 -3.91 -11.60 -7.79
N LEU A 123 -2.66 -12.05 -7.71
CA LEU A 123 -1.51 -11.39 -8.34
C LEU A 123 -1.61 -11.38 -9.86
N VAL A 124 -2.01 -12.50 -10.47
CA VAL A 124 -2.25 -12.58 -11.92
C VAL A 124 -3.34 -11.60 -12.34
N GLY A 125 -4.43 -11.52 -11.56
CA GLY A 125 -5.49 -10.54 -11.80
C GLY A 125 -5.01 -9.09 -11.70
N ALA A 126 -4.25 -8.75 -10.65
CA ALA A 126 -3.68 -7.41 -10.46
C ALA A 126 -2.69 -7.05 -11.59
N PHE A 127 -1.85 -8.01 -12.00
CA PHE A 127 -0.98 -7.86 -13.17
C PHE A 127 -1.78 -7.59 -14.44
N THR A 128 -2.84 -8.37 -14.69
CA THR A 128 -3.72 -8.19 -15.85
C THR A 128 -4.38 -6.81 -15.86
N MET A 129 -4.82 -6.30 -14.70
CA MET A 129 -5.37 -4.94 -14.59
C MET A 129 -4.34 -3.86 -14.90
N SER A 130 -3.11 -4.04 -14.45
CA SER A 130 -2.06 -3.01 -14.56
C SER A 130 -1.38 -2.99 -15.94
N VAL A 131 -1.09 -4.16 -16.49
CA VAL A 131 -0.31 -4.32 -17.72
C VAL A 131 -1.19 -4.66 -18.93
N GLY A 132 -2.35 -5.29 -18.70
CA GLY A 132 -3.26 -5.71 -19.76
C GLY A 132 -3.63 -4.62 -20.76
N PRO A 133 -4.02 -3.41 -20.34
CA PRO A 133 -4.30 -2.31 -21.27
C PRO A 133 -3.14 -1.97 -22.21
N LEU A 134 -1.90 -2.08 -21.72
CA LEU A 134 -0.69 -1.82 -22.54
C LEU A 134 -0.40 -2.94 -23.54
N MET A 135 -0.99 -4.12 -23.34
CA MET A 135 -0.74 -5.32 -24.16
C MET A 135 -1.76 -5.49 -25.28
N VAL A 136 -2.97 -4.94 -25.14
CA VAL A 136 -4.08 -5.22 -26.06
C VAL A 136 -3.73 -4.78 -27.49
N ASP A 137 -3.36 -3.52 -27.70
CA ASP A 137 -3.07 -2.98 -29.04
C ASP A 137 -1.85 -3.65 -29.69
N PRO A 138 -0.68 -3.79 -29.01
CA PRO A 138 0.45 -4.49 -29.59
C PRO A 138 0.17 -5.95 -29.96
N LEU A 139 -0.60 -6.68 -29.13
CA LEU A 139 -0.94 -8.08 -29.42
C LEU A 139 -1.94 -8.21 -30.55
N LEU A 140 -2.95 -7.33 -30.64
CA LEU A 140 -3.88 -7.29 -31.76
C LEU A 140 -3.17 -6.91 -33.08
N GLY A 141 -2.10 -6.10 -32.98
CA GLY A 141 -1.21 -5.75 -34.12
C GLY A 141 -0.22 -6.86 -34.52
N GLY A 142 -0.28 -8.05 -33.89
CA GLY A 142 0.61 -9.19 -34.19
C GLY A 142 1.96 -9.14 -33.48
N GLY A 143 2.10 -8.29 -32.44
CA GLY A 143 3.29 -8.22 -31.59
C GLY A 143 3.49 -9.46 -30.73
N ASN A 144 4.76 -9.74 -30.36
CA ASN A 144 5.11 -10.84 -29.50
C ASN A 144 4.90 -10.46 -28.02
N ILE A 145 4.18 -11.30 -27.26
CA ILE A 145 3.91 -11.08 -25.83
C ILE A 145 5.20 -10.88 -25.01
N VAL A 146 6.27 -11.58 -25.37
CA VAL A 146 7.57 -11.48 -24.68
C VAL A 146 8.20 -10.11 -24.90
N GLU A 147 8.11 -9.56 -26.11
CA GLU A 147 8.62 -8.22 -26.45
C GLU A 147 7.82 -7.12 -25.73
N VAL A 148 6.49 -7.26 -25.68
CA VAL A 148 5.62 -6.30 -24.98
C VAL A 148 5.90 -6.31 -23.47
N LEU A 149 6.03 -7.50 -22.87
CA LEU A 149 6.41 -7.62 -21.45
C LEU A 149 7.83 -7.10 -21.21
N ALA A 150 8.78 -7.45 -22.07
CA ALA A 150 10.14 -6.92 -21.98
C ALA A 150 10.16 -5.39 -22.05
N ALA A 151 9.40 -4.79 -22.95
CA ALA A 151 9.26 -3.34 -23.06
C ALA A 151 8.64 -2.71 -21.80
N ALA A 152 7.68 -3.39 -21.16
CA ALA A 152 7.03 -2.91 -19.93
C ALA A 152 7.97 -2.93 -18.72
N PHE A 153 8.94 -3.85 -18.65
CA PHE A 153 9.78 -4.06 -17.48
C PHE A 153 11.28 -3.83 -17.68
N ALA A 154 11.81 -3.92 -18.91
CA ALA A 154 13.26 -3.89 -19.17
C ALA A 154 13.81 -2.55 -19.65
N GLY A 155 13.01 -1.57 -19.91
CA GLY A 155 13.32 -0.21 -20.38
C GLY A 155 14.76 0.34 -20.16
N SER A 156 14.89 1.64 -20.13
CA SER A 156 16.15 2.35 -19.84
C SER A 156 16.68 2.08 -18.42
N SER A 157 17.95 2.44 -18.14
CA SER A 157 18.52 2.35 -16.78
C SER A 157 17.66 3.08 -15.72
N ALA A 158 17.01 4.17 -16.11
CA ALA A 158 16.07 4.91 -15.27
C ALA A 158 14.82 4.07 -14.91
N GLN A 159 14.24 3.36 -15.88
CA GLN A 159 13.11 2.47 -15.62
C GLN A 159 13.48 1.28 -14.73
N LEU A 160 14.68 0.71 -14.94
CA LEU A 160 15.19 -0.35 -14.06
C LEU A 160 15.36 0.15 -12.62
N TYR A 161 15.83 1.38 -12.43
CA TYR A 161 15.92 2.03 -11.13
C TYR A 161 14.54 2.19 -10.48
N GLY A 162 13.55 2.72 -11.22
CA GLY A 162 12.16 2.84 -10.76
C GLY A 162 11.54 1.49 -10.38
N ASN A 163 11.79 0.47 -11.19
CA ASN A 163 11.32 -0.90 -10.93
C ASN A 163 11.96 -1.50 -9.67
N ALA A 164 13.27 -1.28 -9.47
CA ALA A 164 13.97 -1.73 -8.26
C ALA A 164 13.45 -1.04 -7.00
N ILE A 165 13.18 0.27 -7.08
CA ILE A 165 12.56 1.04 -5.99
C ILE A 165 11.16 0.51 -5.68
N ALA A 166 10.30 0.28 -6.69
CA ALA A 166 8.96 -0.28 -6.48
C ALA A 166 9.00 -1.65 -5.80
N PHE A 167 9.93 -2.51 -6.23
CA PHE A 167 10.13 -3.81 -5.59
C PHE A 167 10.63 -3.68 -4.15
N GLY A 168 11.54 -2.75 -3.88
CA GLY A 168 11.97 -2.38 -2.52
C GLY A 168 10.79 -1.91 -1.66
N GLY A 169 9.86 -1.16 -2.26
CA GLY A 169 8.59 -0.76 -1.64
C GLY A 169 7.74 -1.97 -1.23
N ALA A 170 7.61 -2.99 -2.08
CA ALA A 170 6.89 -4.21 -1.73
C ALA A 170 7.51 -4.94 -0.52
N LEU A 171 8.83 -5.01 -0.43
CA LEU A 171 9.53 -5.56 0.74
C LEU A 171 9.29 -4.71 2.00
N ALA A 172 9.37 -3.39 1.88
CA ALA A 172 9.10 -2.48 2.99
C ALA A 172 7.65 -2.62 3.47
N GLY A 173 6.68 -2.70 2.57
CA GLY A 173 5.28 -2.96 2.89
C GLY A 173 5.07 -4.30 3.59
N ALA A 174 5.83 -5.33 3.21
CA ALA A 174 5.80 -6.63 3.87
C ALA A 174 6.35 -6.53 5.31
N ILE A 175 7.47 -5.86 5.53
CA ILE A 175 8.04 -5.62 6.86
C ILE A 175 7.04 -4.86 7.73
N TYR A 176 6.44 -3.80 7.21
CA TYR A 176 5.39 -3.05 7.90
C TYR A 176 4.21 -3.94 8.33
N THR A 177 3.70 -4.77 7.43
CA THR A 177 2.56 -5.67 7.70
C THR A 177 2.90 -6.73 8.74
N LEU A 178 4.06 -7.38 8.63
CA LEU A 178 4.50 -8.42 9.54
C LEU A 178 4.78 -7.90 10.95
N THR A 179 5.53 -6.80 11.05
CA THR A 179 5.82 -6.13 12.34
C THR A 179 4.53 -5.60 12.95
N GLY A 180 3.66 -4.99 12.13
CA GLY A 180 2.35 -4.52 12.55
C GLY A 180 1.50 -5.65 13.12
N ARG A 181 1.40 -6.78 12.45
CA ARG A 181 0.66 -7.95 12.93
C ARG A 181 1.18 -8.44 14.28
N SER A 182 2.51 -8.51 14.45
CA SER A 182 3.13 -8.91 15.71
C SER A 182 2.86 -7.91 16.84
N LEU A 183 3.07 -6.62 16.58
CA LEU A 183 2.93 -5.57 17.59
C LEU A 183 1.46 -5.33 17.99
N ARG A 184 0.54 -5.43 17.05
CA ARG A 184 -0.90 -5.27 17.32
C ARG A 184 -1.49 -6.35 18.24
N GLN A 185 -0.78 -7.44 18.48
CA GLN A 185 -1.18 -8.41 19.53
C GLN A 185 -0.88 -7.91 20.95
N ARG A 186 0.04 -6.96 21.10
CA ARG A 186 0.59 -6.50 22.38
C ARG A 186 0.31 -5.03 22.66
N LEU A 187 0.32 -4.18 21.64
CA LEU A 187 0.10 -2.74 21.77
C LEU A 187 -1.35 -2.37 21.40
N SER A 188 -1.86 -1.34 22.08
CA SER A 188 -3.12 -0.73 21.71
C SER A 188 -3.04 -0.11 20.32
N LEU A 189 -4.19 0.07 19.65
CA LEU A 189 -4.22 0.61 18.29
C LEU A 189 -3.56 1.97 18.19
N PHE A 190 -4.00 2.88 19.04
CA PHE A 190 -3.60 4.27 18.93
C PHE A 190 -2.14 4.48 19.32
N VAL A 191 -1.64 3.77 20.32
CA VAL A 191 -0.23 3.80 20.72
C VAL A 191 0.66 3.29 19.57
N TYR A 192 0.35 2.12 19.01
CA TYR A 192 1.07 1.58 17.87
C TYR A 192 1.06 2.55 16.69
N THR A 193 -0.14 3.00 16.27
CA THR A 193 -0.30 3.86 15.10
C THR A 193 0.41 5.21 15.30
N PHE A 194 0.34 5.79 16.49
CA PHE A 194 1.03 7.05 16.81
C PHE A 194 2.55 6.92 16.66
N ILE A 195 3.14 5.85 17.19
CA ILE A 195 4.59 5.64 17.10
C ILE A 195 5.01 5.47 15.63
N ILE A 196 4.34 4.60 14.87
CA ILE A 196 4.74 4.35 13.49
C ILE A 196 4.55 5.59 12.61
N TYR A 197 3.47 6.36 12.82
CA TYR A 197 3.24 7.60 12.07
C TYR A 197 4.24 8.68 12.44
N THR A 198 4.60 8.82 13.72
CA THR A 198 5.64 9.75 14.17
C THR A 198 6.99 9.42 13.50
N VAL A 199 7.39 8.15 13.54
CA VAL A 199 8.63 7.70 12.89
C VAL A 199 8.57 7.95 11.38
N SER A 200 7.46 7.61 10.75
CA SER A 200 7.27 7.84 9.30
C SER A 200 7.30 9.33 8.95
N THR A 201 6.69 10.18 9.76
CA THR A 201 6.71 11.64 9.57
C THR A 201 8.13 12.18 9.64
N VAL A 202 8.90 11.76 10.65
CA VAL A 202 10.30 12.18 10.79
C VAL A 202 11.15 11.70 9.61
N ALA A 203 10.98 10.45 9.19
CA ALA A 203 11.71 9.89 8.06
C ALA A 203 11.37 10.57 6.73
N LEU A 204 10.08 10.76 6.43
CA LEU A 204 9.62 11.44 5.21
C LEU A 204 9.96 12.93 5.21
N GLY A 205 9.85 13.59 6.37
CA GLY A 205 10.28 14.98 6.53
C GLY A 205 11.80 15.15 6.31
N GLY A 206 12.59 14.24 6.87
CA GLY A 206 14.04 14.19 6.63
C GLY A 206 14.37 13.96 5.15
N LEU A 207 13.63 13.07 4.48
CA LEU A 207 13.77 12.84 3.04
C LEU A 207 13.40 14.09 2.22
N ALA A 208 12.29 14.74 2.54
CA ALA A 208 11.83 15.95 1.85
C ALA A 208 12.86 17.08 1.98
N ILE A 209 13.42 17.29 3.17
CA ILE A 209 14.48 18.28 3.40
C ILE A 209 15.76 17.89 2.64
N GLY A 210 16.15 16.62 2.71
CA GLY A 210 17.34 16.09 2.05
C GLY A 210 17.31 16.18 0.52
N THR A 211 16.11 16.09 -0.08
CA THR A 211 15.90 16.27 -1.53
C THR A 211 15.71 17.73 -1.93
N GLY A 212 15.72 18.66 -0.97
CA GLY A 212 15.50 20.09 -1.23
C GLY A 212 14.07 20.44 -1.63
N ALA A 213 13.10 19.58 -1.33
CA ALA A 213 11.71 19.83 -1.62
C ALA A 213 11.17 21.00 -0.81
N GLN A 214 10.43 21.91 -1.47
CA GLN A 214 9.77 23.03 -0.78
C GLN A 214 8.67 22.48 0.10
N LEU A 215 8.71 22.77 1.41
CA LEU A 215 7.68 22.36 2.35
C LEU A 215 6.58 23.40 2.54
N LEU A 216 6.81 24.64 2.20
CA LEU A 216 5.87 25.75 2.40
C LEU A 216 5.59 26.47 1.08
N GLY A 217 4.56 27.32 1.07
CA GLY A 217 4.22 28.15 -0.11
C GLY A 217 3.19 27.51 -1.04
N TYR A 218 2.54 26.42 -0.62
CA TYR A 218 1.49 25.75 -1.39
C TYR A 218 0.17 26.53 -1.35
N ALA A 219 -0.62 26.43 -2.41
CA ALA A 219 -1.95 26.99 -2.48
C ALA A 219 -2.87 26.41 -1.39
N PRO A 220 -3.89 27.16 -0.91
CA PRO A 220 -4.81 26.65 0.10
C PRO A 220 -5.48 25.32 -0.26
N THR A 221 -5.71 25.08 -1.55
CA THR A 221 -6.27 23.82 -2.07
C THR A 221 -5.37 22.62 -1.79
N GLU A 222 -4.04 22.77 -1.88
CA GLU A 222 -3.11 21.70 -1.55
C GLU A 222 -3.17 21.30 -0.08
N TRP A 223 -3.31 22.27 0.83
CA TRP A 223 -3.48 21.99 2.26
C TRP A 223 -4.76 21.19 2.54
N VAL A 224 -5.85 21.53 1.83
CA VAL A 224 -7.10 20.75 1.92
C VAL A 224 -6.90 19.32 1.41
N LEU A 225 -6.15 19.14 0.31
CA LEU A 225 -5.84 17.82 -0.23
C LEU A 225 -4.93 17.02 0.72
N PHE A 226 -3.91 17.62 1.30
CA PHE A 226 -3.05 16.96 2.30
C PHE A 226 -3.86 16.49 3.51
N PHE A 227 -4.76 17.36 4.00
CA PHE A 227 -5.65 17.00 5.11
C PHE A 227 -6.65 15.90 4.72
N ALA A 228 -7.24 15.97 3.53
CA ALA A 228 -8.15 14.96 3.01
C ALA A 228 -7.43 13.60 2.85
N MET A 229 -6.19 13.59 2.34
CA MET A 229 -5.36 12.40 2.28
C MET A 229 -5.13 11.82 3.68
N ALA A 230 -4.77 12.64 4.67
CA ALA A 230 -4.57 12.19 6.04
C ALA A 230 -5.84 11.58 6.63
N LEU A 231 -6.98 12.22 6.43
CA LEU A 231 -8.26 11.76 6.96
C LEU A 231 -8.71 10.46 6.29
N ILE A 232 -8.71 10.40 4.97
CA ILE A 232 -9.28 9.28 4.22
C ILE A 232 -8.27 8.12 4.15
N LEU A 233 -7.04 8.38 3.70
CA LEU A 233 -6.07 7.30 3.45
C LEU A 233 -5.44 6.77 4.73
N ASP A 234 -5.12 7.65 5.68
CA ASP A 234 -4.39 7.24 6.87
C ASP A 234 -5.32 6.96 8.05
N LEU A 235 -6.32 7.81 8.34
CA LEU A 235 -7.21 7.57 9.46
C LEU A 235 -8.22 6.45 9.13
N PHE A 236 -8.97 6.55 8.04
CA PHE A 236 -9.93 5.52 7.65
C PHE A 236 -9.30 4.36 6.88
N GLY A 237 -8.21 4.56 6.17
CA GLY A 237 -7.48 3.50 5.47
C GLY A 237 -6.50 2.77 6.39
N GLN A 238 -5.33 3.33 6.61
CA GLN A 238 -4.21 2.68 7.31
C GLN A 238 -4.49 2.41 8.80
N THR A 239 -5.21 3.30 9.50
CA THR A 239 -5.54 3.03 10.91
C THR A 239 -6.53 1.89 11.04
N VAL A 240 -7.54 1.80 10.14
CA VAL A 240 -8.45 0.65 10.10
C VAL A 240 -7.72 -0.62 9.65
N TYR A 241 -6.78 -0.53 8.71
CA TYR A 241 -5.88 -1.62 8.35
C TYR A 241 -5.09 -2.11 9.58
N ASN A 242 -4.47 -1.20 10.32
CA ASN A 242 -3.74 -1.51 11.55
C ASN A 242 -4.64 -2.12 12.65
N TRP A 243 -5.89 -1.68 12.74
CA TRP A 243 -6.87 -2.31 13.63
C TRP A 243 -7.14 -3.75 13.19
N ALA A 244 -7.34 -3.99 11.90
CA ALA A 244 -7.64 -5.31 11.36
C ALA A 244 -6.48 -6.29 11.53
N LEU A 245 -5.21 -5.83 11.51
CA LEU A 245 -4.02 -6.65 11.76
C LEU A 245 -4.03 -7.35 13.13
N LYS A 246 -4.79 -6.86 14.10
CA LYS A 246 -4.98 -7.57 15.38
C LYS A 246 -5.78 -8.86 15.21
N TYR A 247 -6.77 -8.88 14.31
CA TYR A 247 -7.79 -9.92 14.21
C TYR A 247 -7.62 -10.81 12.98
N VAL A 248 -6.92 -10.31 11.97
CA VAL A 248 -6.78 -10.94 10.65
C VAL A 248 -5.33 -11.33 10.43
N LYS A 249 -5.09 -12.52 9.86
CA LYS A 249 -3.74 -12.98 9.50
C LYS A 249 -3.07 -11.98 8.53
N ALA A 250 -1.77 -11.79 8.68
CA ALA A 250 -1.00 -10.87 7.83
C ALA A 250 -1.08 -11.25 6.33
N SER A 251 -0.99 -12.55 6.04
CA SER A 251 -1.12 -13.09 4.68
C SER A 251 -2.49 -12.79 4.05
N VAL A 252 -3.57 -12.83 4.84
CA VAL A 252 -4.92 -12.51 4.34
C VAL A 252 -5.10 -11.00 4.17
N MET A 253 -4.54 -10.19 5.07
CA MET A 253 -4.59 -8.74 4.96
C MET A 253 -3.88 -8.25 3.70
N SER A 254 -2.67 -8.76 3.43
CA SER A 254 -1.90 -8.36 2.25
C SER A 254 -2.58 -8.74 0.93
N VAL A 255 -3.17 -9.96 0.86
CA VAL A 255 -3.94 -10.36 -0.33
C VAL A 255 -5.20 -9.51 -0.50
N SER A 256 -5.85 -9.12 0.62
CA SER A 256 -7.05 -8.26 0.53
C SER A 256 -6.75 -6.87 -0.04
N LEU A 257 -5.52 -6.36 0.12
CA LEU A 257 -5.10 -5.10 -0.50
C LEU A 257 -5.00 -5.19 -2.03
N LEU A 258 -4.91 -6.39 -2.60
CA LEU A 258 -4.97 -6.55 -4.07
C LEU A 258 -6.36 -6.18 -4.64
N ALA A 259 -7.38 -5.97 -3.80
CA ALA A 259 -8.63 -5.35 -4.22
C ALA A 259 -8.51 -3.83 -4.48
N ASP A 260 -7.40 -3.20 -4.10
CA ASP A 260 -7.18 -1.75 -4.31
C ASP A 260 -7.32 -1.33 -5.78
N PRO A 261 -6.67 -1.97 -6.78
CA PRO A 261 -6.86 -1.64 -8.18
C PRO A 261 -8.32 -1.78 -8.64
N VAL A 262 -9.04 -2.79 -8.13
CA VAL A 262 -10.47 -3.00 -8.47
C VAL A 262 -11.33 -1.85 -7.91
N ALA A 263 -11.13 -1.51 -6.64
CA ALA A 263 -11.87 -0.42 -6.01
C ALA A 263 -11.51 0.94 -6.63
N ALA A 264 -10.23 1.18 -6.95
CA ALA A 264 -9.79 2.39 -7.64
C ALA A 264 -10.43 2.53 -9.03
N THR A 265 -10.53 1.44 -9.80
CA THR A 265 -11.20 1.41 -11.10
C THR A 265 -12.69 1.75 -10.98
N ILE A 266 -13.39 1.19 -9.98
CA ILE A 266 -14.80 1.50 -9.71
C ILE A 266 -14.96 2.98 -9.33
N LEU A 267 -14.08 3.50 -8.47
CA LEU A 267 -14.10 4.90 -8.08
C LEU A 267 -13.81 5.84 -9.25
N ALA A 268 -12.87 5.49 -10.12
CA ALA A 268 -12.57 6.26 -11.34
C ALA A 268 -13.79 6.30 -12.29
N LEU A 269 -14.49 5.17 -12.46
CA LEU A 269 -15.73 5.13 -13.24
C LEU A 269 -16.81 6.03 -12.63
N VAL A 270 -17.02 5.96 -11.33
CA VAL A 270 -18.13 6.69 -10.66
C VAL A 270 -17.83 8.18 -10.52
N LEU A 271 -16.59 8.56 -10.17
CA LEU A 271 -16.22 9.94 -9.85
C LEU A 271 -15.64 10.72 -11.02
N LEU A 272 -14.97 10.03 -11.95
CA LEU A 272 -14.30 10.66 -13.10
C LEU A 272 -14.98 10.32 -14.43
N GLY A 273 -15.93 9.37 -14.45
CA GLY A 273 -16.57 8.90 -15.67
C GLY A 273 -15.64 8.09 -16.58
N GLU A 274 -14.50 7.63 -16.07
CA GLU A 274 -13.52 6.82 -16.81
C GLU A 274 -14.05 5.39 -16.98
N VAL A 275 -14.36 4.99 -18.20
CA VAL A 275 -14.82 3.63 -18.50
C VAL A 275 -13.63 2.69 -18.58
N PRO A 276 -13.57 1.64 -17.73
CA PRO A 276 -12.45 0.70 -17.76
C PRO A 276 -12.50 -0.17 -19.01
N GLU A 277 -11.34 -0.51 -19.54
CA GLU A 277 -11.22 -1.48 -20.61
C GLU A 277 -11.67 -2.88 -20.18
N VAL A 278 -12.11 -3.68 -21.16
CA VAL A 278 -12.59 -5.06 -20.89
C VAL A 278 -11.52 -5.90 -20.18
N VAL A 279 -10.24 -5.74 -20.54
CA VAL A 279 -9.13 -6.46 -19.91
C VAL A 279 -8.97 -6.10 -18.43
N MET A 280 -9.24 -4.85 -18.04
CA MET A 280 -9.23 -4.42 -16.64
C MET A 280 -10.38 -5.07 -15.87
N ILE A 281 -11.56 -5.15 -16.46
CA ILE A 281 -12.73 -5.82 -15.84
C ILE A 281 -12.43 -7.31 -15.62
N LEU A 282 -11.87 -7.99 -16.62
CA LEU A 282 -11.49 -9.40 -16.51
C LEU A 282 -10.42 -9.61 -15.44
N GLY A 283 -9.38 -8.78 -15.41
CA GLY A 283 -8.35 -8.80 -14.36
C GLY A 283 -8.96 -8.59 -12.97
N GLY A 284 -9.89 -7.65 -12.82
CA GLY A 284 -10.60 -7.38 -11.57
C GLY A 284 -11.40 -8.59 -11.06
N VAL A 285 -12.09 -9.29 -11.94
CA VAL A 285 -12.79 -10.54 -11.59
C VAL A 285 -11.80 -11.59 -11.08
N VAL A 286 -10.65 -11.75 -11.75
CA VAL A 286 -9.59 -12.69 -11.32
C VAL A 286 -9.03 -12.30 -9.95
N VAL A 287 -8.80 -11.01 -9.67
CA VAL A 287 -8.41 -10.52 -8.33
C VAL A 287 -9.42 -10.96 -7.27
N LEU A 288 -10.70 -10.69 -7.50
CA LEU A 288 -11.75 -11.02 -6.53
C LEU A 288 -11.86 -12.52 -6.28
N VAL A 289 -11.69 -13.35 -7.31
CA VAL A 289 -11.63 -14.82 -7.17
C VAL A 289 -10.43 -15.22 -6.32
N GLY A 290 -9.24 -14.67 -6.55
CA GLY A 290 -8.05 -14.96 -5.75
C GLY A 290 -8.21 -14.58 -4.27
N ILE A 291 -8.79 -13.40 -3.99
CA ILE A 291 -9.11 -12.96 -2.62
C ILE A 291 -10.13 -13.91 -1.97
N TYR A 292 -11.16 -14.31 -2.70
CA TYR A 292 -12.16 -15.26 -2.21
C TYR A 292 -11.54 -16.61 -1.83
N LEU A 293 -10.69 -17.18 -2.69
CA LEU A 293 -9.96 -18.42 -2.43
C LEU A 293 -9.09 -18.32 -1.17
N THR A 294 -8.35 -17.22 -1.02
CA THR A 294 -7.51 -16.95 0.15
C THR A 294 -8.33 -16.85 1.44
N ASN A 295 -9.46 -16.17 1.39
CA ASN A 295 -10.33 -15.98 2.56
C ASN A 295 -11.06 -17.28 2.98
N ARG A 296 -11.48 -18.10 2.03
CA ARG A 296 -12.20 -19.36 2.32
C ARG A 296 -11.30 -20.43 2.94
N ALA A 297 -10.00 -20.34 2.74
CA ALA A 297 -9.02 -21.24 3.38
C ALA A 297 -8.92 -21.08 4.91
N ARG A 298 -9.68 -20.14 5.50
CA ARG A 298 -9.77 -19.91 6.96
C ARG A 298 -10.69 -20.89 7.69
N VAL A 299 -11.61 -21.53 6.99
CA VAL A 299 -12.74 -22.27 7.60
C VAL A 299 -12.41 -23.76 7.76
N THR A 300 -11.26 -24.18 7.29
CA THR A 300 -10.75 -25.57 7.44
C THR A 300 -9.40 -25.55 8.17
#